data_336f42ed8b785e26d40b8fd008aa84b2
#
_entry.id   336f42ed8b785e26d40b8fd008aa84b2
#
_cell.length_a   1.000
_cell.length_b   1.000
_cell.length_c   1.000
_cell.angle_alpha   90.00
_cell.angle_beta   90.00
_cell.angle_gamma   90.00
#
_symmetry.space_group_name_H-M   'P 1'
#
loop_
_entity.id
_entity.type
_entity.pdbx_description
1 polymer ?
#
loop_
_entity_poly.entity_id
_entity_poly.type
_entity_poly.pdbx_seq_one_letter_code
_entity_poly.pdbx_strand_id
1 'polypeptide(L)'
;MNMGKAQLTIEYIVILVIMLLLFNGITLDLISTSLKDTTTIQTAEMVNASRMVMSDAVDIIGLQGSGAKKTIGLRAPPDCDYVLLSNVISLSCKFNSPSYTAGFNGASITPSDVPAGIQFLLPGGNIRSGERGTVTVSKV
;
A
#
# COMPACT_ATOMS: atom_id res chain seq x y z
N MET A 1 52.72 -2.81 -41.29
CA MET A 1 51.37 -2.20 -41.04
C MET A 1 50.65 -2.97 -39.96
N ASN A 2 50.28 -2.31 -38.88
CA ASN A 2 49.70 -2.95 -37.66
C ASN A 2 48.19 -3.22 -37.77
N MET A 3 47.74 -3.93 -38.81
CA MET A 3 46.30 -4.25 -38.97
C MET A 3 45.75 -5.15 -37.83
N GLY A 4 46.54 -6.07 -37.31
CA GLY A 4 46.09 -6.98 -36.26
C GLY A 4 45.76 -6.31 -34.92
N LYS A 5 46.43 -5.21 -34.56
CA LYS A 5 46.14 -4.49 -33.32
C LYS A 5 44.87 -3.65 -33.37
N ALA A 6 44.54 -3.08 -34.53
CA ALA A 6 43.32 -2.31 -34.73
C ALA A 6 42.09 -3.22 -34.75
N GLN A 7 42.19 -4.42 -35.30
CA GLN A 7 41.10 -5.39 -35.35
C GLN A 7 40.76 -5.94 -33.98
N LEU A 8 41.76 -6.28 -33.16
CA LEU A 8 41.56 -6.68 -31.77
C LEU A 8 40.88 -5.59 -30.93
N THR A 9 41.20 -4.32 -31.14
CA THR A 9 40.62 -3.21 -30.41
C THR A 9 39.12 -3.04 -30.74
N ILE A 10 38.76 -3.20 -32.01
CA ILE A 10 37.35 -3.09 -32.45
C ILE A 10 36.51 -4.24 -31.87
N GLU A 11 37.03 -5.47 -31.91
CA GLU A 11 36.35 -6.63 -31.32
C GLU A 11 36.11 -6.44 -29.83
N TYR A 12 37.09 -5.92 -29.10
CA TYR A 12 36.96 -5.67 -27.66
C TYR A 12 35.93 -4.59 -27.34
N ILE A 13 35.86 -3.53 -28.14
CA ILE A 13 34.87 -2.47 -27.98
C ILE A 13 33.47 -3.01 -28.25
N VAL A 14 33.26 -3.82 -29.28
CA VAL A 14 31.97 -4.41 -29.60
C VAL A 14 31.50 -5.34 -28.48
N ILE A 15 32.37 -6.19 -27.95
CA ILE A 15 32.04 -7.06 -26.82
C ILE A 15 31.65 -6.24 -25.57
N LEU A 16 32.39 -5.17 -25.29
CA LEU A 16 32.13 -4.30 -24.15
C LEU A 16 30.78 -3.59 -24.30
N VAL A 17 30.44 -3.11 -25.48
CA VAL A 17 29.13 -2.49 -25.74
C VAL A 17 27.99 -3.50 -25.58
N ILE A 18 28.13 -4.72 -26.09
CA ILE A 18 27.13 -5.77 -25.92
C ILE A 18 26.95 -6.12 -24.44
N MET A 19 28.05 -6.27 -23.70
CA MET A 19 28.00 -6.50 -22.24
C MET A 19 27.26 -5.38 -21.51
N LEU A 20 27.53 -4.12 -21.84
CA LEU A 20 26.84 -2.97 -21.24
C LEU A 20 25.34 -2.96 -21.56
N LEU A 21 24.95 -3.29 -22.77
CA LEU A 21 23.54 -3.36 -23.15
C LEU A 21 22.80 -4.48 -22.41
N LEU A 22 23.41 -5.65 -22.29
CA LEU A 22 22.85 -6.77 -21.53
C LEU A 22 22.73 -6.43 -20.04
N PHE A 23 23.76 -5.81 -19.47
CA PHE A 23 23.76 -5.40 -18.07
C PHE A 23 22.65 -4.38 -17.78
N ASN A 24 22.49 -3.37 -18.64
CA ASN A 24 21.42 -2.39 -18.49
C ASN A 24 20.04 -3.04 -18.60
N GLY A 25 19.81 -3.95 -19.53
CA GLY A 25 18.53 -4.64 -19.68
C GLY A 25 18.17 -5.43 -18.43
N ILE A 26 19.06 -6.24 -17.90
CA ILE A 26 18.84 -7.05 -16.69
C ILE A 26 18.64 -6.15 -15.45
N THR A 27 19.42 -5.07 -15.34
CA THR A 27 19.34 -4.18 -14.17
C THR A 27 18.02 -3.43 -14.12
N LEU A 28 17.50 -2.97 -15.25
CA LEU A 28 16.21 -2.27 -15.31
C LEU A 28 15.04 -3.18 -14.92
N ASP A 29 15.04 -4.44 -15.36
CA ASP A 29 14.01 -5.41 -15.00
C ASP A 29 14.05 -5.75 -13.50
N LEU A 30 15.23 -5.94 -12.93
CA LEU A 30 15.41 -6.19 -11.50
C LEU A 30 14.94 -5.01 -10.65
N ILE A 31 15.28 -3.78 -11.02
CA ILE A 31 14.85 -2.58 -10.30
C ILE A 31 13.34 -2.43 -10.37
N SER A 32 12.73 -2.62 -11.54
CA SER A 32 11.28 -2.50 -11.70
C SER A 32 10.52 -3.52 -10.85
N THR A 33 10.98 -4.75 -10.79
CA THR A 33 10.39 -5.83 -9.97
C THR A 33 10.54 -5.54 -8.48
N SER A 34 11.72 -5.13 -8.05
CA SER A 34 12.00 -4.80 -6.64
C SER A 34 11.17 -3.62 -6.13
N LEU A 35 10.98 -2.58 -6.94
CA LEU A 35 10.11 -1.45 -6.58
C LEU A 35 8.66 -1.87 -6.42
N LYS A 36 8.17 -2.77 -7.27
CA LYS A 36 6.81 -3.30 -7.20
C LYS A 36 6.58 -4.11 -5.91
N ASP A 37 7.50 -4.99 -5.58
CA ASP A 37 7.41 -5.81 -4.35
C ASP A 37 7.42 -4.91 -3.10
N THR A 38 8.25 -3.88 -3.08
CA THR A 38 8.33 -2.93 -1.97
C THR A 38 7.02 -2.19 -1.74
N THR A 39 6.35 -1.72 -2.79
CA THR A 39 5.05 -1.03 -2.66
C THR A 39 3.95 -1.96 -2.15
N THR A 40 3.95 -3.21 -2.58
CA THR A 40 2.99 -4.21 -2.11
C THR A 40 3.18 -4.52 -0.63
N ILE A 41 4.41 -4.71 -0.18
CA ILE A 41 4.74 -4.95 1.22
C ILE A 41 4.33 -3.75 2.08
N GLN A 42 4.66 -2.54 1.67
CA GLN A 42 4.27 -1.32 2.39
C GLN A 42 2.74 -1.18 2.50
N THR A 43 2.00 -1.48 1.44
CA THR A 43 0.53 -1.45 1.46
C THR A 43 -0.01 -2.48 2.44
N ALA A 44 0.50 -3.71 2.43
CA ALA A 44 0.11 -4.76 3.36
C ALA A 44 0.38 -4.38 4.82
N GLU A 45 1.54 -3.81 5.10
CA GLU A 45 1.90 -3.34 6.45
C GLU A 45 0.98 -2.22 6.92
N MET A 46 0.67 -1.23 6.07
CA MET A 46 -0.25 -0.15 6.43
C MET A 46 -1.67 -0.65 6.69
N VAL A 47 -2.17 -1.59 5.88
CA VAL A 47 -3.49 -2.20 6.07
C VAL A 47 -3.53 -2.99 7.37
N ASN A 48 -2.52 -3.80 7.66
CA ASN A 48 -2.44 -4.58 8.89
C ASN A 48 -2.32 -3.69 10.12
N ALA A 49 -1.48 -2.66 10.09
CA ALA A 49 -1.38 -1.68 11.17
C ALA A 49 -2.72 -0.97 11.41
N SER A 50 -3.42 -0.58 10.34
CA SER A 50 -4.74 0.04 10.44
C SER A 50 -5.79 -0.89 11.06
N ARG A 51 -5.75 -2.19 10.70
CA ARG A 51 -6.62 -3.21 11.31
C ARG A 51 -6.36 -3.39 12.80
N MET A 52 -5.10 -3.45 13.22
CA MET A 52 -4.73 -3.57 14.63
C MET A 52 -5.23 -2.37 15.44
N VAL A 53 -4.96 -1.16 14.98
CA VAL A 53 -5.41 0.07 15.66
C VAL A 53 -6.93 0.15 15.72
N MET A 54 -7.62 -0.30 14.68
CA MET A 54 -9.07 -0.35 14.64
C MET A 54 -9.63 -1.39 15.63
N SER A 55 -9.05 -2.59 15.67
CA SER A 55 -9.42 -3.64 16.63
C SER A 55 -9.27 -3.16 18.06
N ASP A 56 -8.13 -2.60 18.41
CA ASP A 56 -7.87 -2.04 19.75
C ASP A 56 -8.88 -0.95 20.13
N ALA A 57 -9.26 -0.11 19.16
CA ALA A 57 -10.25 0.93 19.41
C ALA A 57 -11.64 0.35 19.67
N VAL A 58 -12.04 -0.67 18.90
CA VAL A 58 -13.32 -1.38 19.06
C VAL A 58 -13.37 -2.09 20.41
N ASP A 59 -12.30 -2.78 20.79
CA ASP A 59 -12.21 -3.50 22.06
C ASP A 59 -12.33 -2.56 23.25
N ILE A 60 -11.61 -1.44 23.23
CA ILE A 60 -11.67 -0.43 24.30
C ILE A 60 -13.08 0.17 24.41
N ILE A 61 -13.68 0.55 23.28
CA ILE A 61 -15.03 1.13 23.25
C ILE A 61 -16.09 0.08 23.62
N GLY A 62 -15.88 -1.18 23.23
CA GLY A 62 -16.77 -2.29 23.57
C GLY A 62 -16.91 -2.50 25.08
N LEU A 63 -15.82 -2.29 25.83
CA LEU A 63 -15.80 -2.40 27.30
C LEU A 63 -16.38 -1.17 28.02
N GLN A 64 -16.52 -0.05 27.33
CA GLN A 64 -17.04 1.20 27.90
C GLN A 64 -18.57 1.28 27.77
N GLY A 65 -19.20 2.16 28.55
CA GLY A 65 -20.63 2.41 28.49
C GLY A 65 -21.06 3.12 27.20
N SER A 66 -22.39 3.20 26.99
CA SER A 66 -22.95 3.98 25.87
C SER A 66 -22.49 5.44 25.94
N GLY A 67 -22.30 6.06 24.80
CA GLY A 67 -21.74 7.41 24.64
C GLY A 67 -20.22 7.50 24.63
N ALA A 68 -19.48 6.39 24.86
CA ALA A 68 -18.04 6.37 24.73
C ALA A 68 -17.59 6.62 23.27
N LYS A 69 -16.52 7.40 23.12
CA LYS A 69 -15.95 7.75 21.80
C LYS A 69 -14.43 7.68 21.85
N LYS A 70 -13.82 7.15 20.80
CA LYS A 70 -12.38 7.14 20.61
C LYS A 70 -12.04 7.54 19.18
N THR A 71 -11.20 8.55 19.04
CA THR A 71 -10.70 8.99 17.73
C THR A 71 -9.32 8.41 17.51
N ILE A 72 -9.12 7.78 16.35
CA ILE A 72 -7.86 7.19 15.91
C ILE A 72 -7.40 7.84 14.62
N GLY A 73 -6.08 8.00 14.48
CA GLY A 73 -5.48 8.46 13.24
C GLY A 73 -5.14 7.28 12.34
N LEU A 74 -5.53 7.37 11.07
CA LEU A 74 -5.18 6.40 10.04
C LEU A 74 -4.45 7.10 8.90
N ARG A 75 -3.61 6.35 8.20
CA ARG A 75 -2.97 6.79 6.97
C ARG A 75 -3.34 5.85 5.84
N ALA A 76 -3.88 6.42 4.76
CA ALA A 76 -4.21 5.64 3.58
C ALA A 76 -2.92 5.22 2.83
N PRO A 77 -2.86 3.95 2.35
CA PRO A 77 -1.75 3.50 1.51
C PRO A 77 -1.67 4.30 0.21
N PRO A 78 -0.51 4.29 -0.48
CA PRO A 78 -0.39 4.84 -1.83
C PRO A 78 -1.43 4.19 -2.77
N ASP A 79 -1.99 5.00 -3.67
CA ASP A 79 -2.97 4.59 -4.68
C ASP A 79 -4.29 3.99 -4.15
N CYS A 80 -4.51 4.01 -2.84
CA CYS A 80 -5.72 3.51 -2.21
C CYS A 80 -6.34 4.55 -1.27
N ASP A 81 -7.66 4.59 -1.23
CA ASP A 81 -8.45 5.44 -0.34
C ASP A 81 -9.19 4.56 0.68
N TYR A 82 -9.33 5.00 1.93
CA TYR A 82 -10.28 4.40 2.87
C TYR A 82 -11.65 5.03 2.67
N VAL A 83 -12.67 4.21 2.54
CA VAL A 83 -14.05 4.63 2.30
C VAL A 83 -14.96 3.97 3.34
N LEU A 84 -15.84 4.76 3.95
CA LEU A 84 -16.86 4.27 4.87
C LEU A 84 -18.11 3.87 4.08
N LEU A 85 -18.46 2.59 4.13
CA LEU A 85 -19.66 2.03 3.50
C LEU A 85 -20.45 1.23 4.54
N SER A 86 -21.67 1.64 4.82
CA SER A 86 -22.58 0.91 5.73
C SER A 86 -21.92 0.49 7.06
N ASN A 87 -21.22 1.40 7.72
CA ASN A 87 -20.49 1.17 8.98
C ASN A 87 -19.28 0.21 8.84
N VAL A 88 -18.76 0.01 7.64
CA VAL A 88 -17.52 -0.74 7.36
C VAL A 88 -16.55 0.17 6.64
N ILE A 89 -15.32 0.27 7.13
CA ILE A 89 -14.27 1.01 6.44
C ILE A 89 -13.50 0.03 5.57
N SER A 90 -13.59 0.23 4.26
CA SER A 90 -12.93 -0.59 3.25
C SER A 90 -11.91 0.19 2.45
N LEU A 91 -10.95 -0.54 1.89
CA LEU A 91 -9.93 0.01 1.02
C LEU A 91 -10.45 0.03 -0.42
N SER A 92 -10.38 1.18 -1.07
CA SER A 92 -10.68 1.35 -2.49
C SER A 92 -9.40 1.78 -3.21
N CYS A 93 -8.87 0.94 -4.10
CA CYS A 93 -7.62 1.21 -4.81
C CYS A 93 -7.89 1.63 -6.26
N LYS A 94 -7.13 2.61 -6.75
CA LYS A 94 -7.26 3.11 -8.12
C LYS A 94 -6.49 2.20 -9.08
N PHE A 95 -7.17 1.77 -10.14
CA PHE A 95 -6.65 0.80 -11.12
C PHE A 95 -5.57 1.33 -12.07
N ASN A 96 -5.04 2.55 -11.88
CA ASN A 96 -4.03 3.13 -12.77
C ASN A 96 -2.62 2.57 -12.58
N SER A 97 -2.41 1.72 -11.58
CA SER A 97 -1.14 1.01 -11.37
C SER A 97 -1.34 -0.48 -11.65
N PRO A 98 -0.45 -1.14 -12.40
CA PRO A 98 -0.63 -2.54 -12.74
C PRO A 98 -0.62 -3.41 -11.49
N SER A 99 -1.78 -3.97 -11.16
CA SER A 99 -2.00 -5.23 -10.45
C SER A 99 -1.59 -5.43 -8.98
N TYR A 100 -0.80 -4.60 -8.31
CA TYR A 100 -0.32 -4.92 -6.94
C TYR A 100 -1.28 -4.50 -5.84
N THR A 101 -1.93 -3.37 -5.97
CA THR A 101 -2.94 -2.90 -5.02
C THR A 101 -4.31 -3.55 -5.27
N ALA A 102 -4.52 -4.19 -6.42
CA ALA A 102 -5.76 -4.87 -6.75
C ALA A 102 -6.10 -6.01 -5.77
N GLY A 103 -5.08 -6.70 -5.23
CA GLY A 103 -5.27 -7.75 -4.23
C GLY A 103 -5.79 -7.24 -2.87
N PHE A 104 -5.66 -5.93 -2.61
CA PHE A 104 -6.16 -5.29 -1.39
C PHE A 104 -7.45 -4.49 -1.61
N ASN A 105 -7.90 -4.35 -2.87
CA ASN A 105 -9.11 -3.60 -3.17
C ASN A 105 -10.33 -4.28 -2.53
N GLY A 106 -11.13 -3.51 -1.81
CA GLY A 106 -12.27 -4.01 -1.05
C GLY A 106 -11.91 -4.66 0.30
N ALA A 107 -10.63 -4.69 0.69
CA ALA A 107 -10.24 -5.22 1.99
C ALA A 107 -10.79 -4.31 3.11
N SER A 108 -11.49 -4.89 4.09
CA SER A 108 -11.97 -4.17 5.26
C SER A 108 -10.87 -4.00 6.29
N ILE A 109 -10.79 -2.81 6.90
CA ILE A 109 -9.97 -2.56 8.10
C ILE A 109 -10.78 -2.64 9.39
N THR A 110 -12.13 -2.67 9.31
CA THR A 110 -12.96 -2.91 10.48
C THR A 110 -12.89 -4.39 10.86
N PRO A 111 -12.85 -4.72 12.16
CA PRO A 111 -12.95 -6.10 12.63
C PRO A 111 -14.22 -6.79 12.12
N SER A 112 -14.15 -8.12 11.92
CA SER A 112 -15.32 -8.92 11.54
C SER A 112 -16.35 -8.99 12.67
N ASP A 113 -15.88 -8.98 13.90
CA ASP A 113 -16.69 -9.16 15.11
C ASP A 113 -16.86 -7.83 15.87
N VAL A 114 -17.55 -6.87 15.24
CA VAL A 114 -17.87 -5.59 15.87
C VAL A 114 -19.05 -5.78 16.80
N PRO A 115 -18.91 -5.47 18.12
CA PRO A 115 -20.03 -5.54 19.06
C PRO A 115 -21.20 -4.65 18.64
N ALA A 116 -22.42 -5.08 18.98
CA ALA A 116 -23.60 -4.30 18.67
C ALA A 116 -23.55 -2.89 19.33
N GLY A 117 -24.02 -1.89 18.60
CA GLY A 117 -24.04 -0.50 19.07
C GLY A 117 -22.74 0.27 18.78
N ILE A 118 -21.75 -0.31 18.14
CA ILE A 118 -20.57 0.43 17.70
C ILE A 118 -20.78 1.00 16.29
N GLN A 119 -20.47 2.29 16.17
CA GLN A 119 -20.53 3.03 14.91
C GLN A 119 -19.18 3.66 14.59
N PHE A 120 -18.85 3.67 13.30
CA PHE A 120 -17.67 4.33 12.76
C PHE A 120 -18.07 5.62 12.06
N LEU A 121 -17.37 6.70 12.39
CA LEU A 121 -17.55 7.99 11.72
C LEU A 121 -16.23 8.36 11.05
N LEU A 122 -16.28 8.55 9.74
CA LEU A 122 -15.17 9.03 8.94
C LEU A 122 -15.52 10.43 8.42
N PRO A 123 -14.92 11.50 8.97
CA PRO A 123 -15.16 12.85 8.51
C PRO A 123 -14.84 12.97 7.00
N GLY A 124 -15.81 13.45 6.21
CA GLY A 124 -15.67 13.51 4.76
C GLY A 124 -15.95 12.20 4.01
N GLY A 125 -16.24 11.09 4.70
CA GLY A 125 -16.59 9.80 4.10
C GLY A 125 -15.43 9.01 3.52
N ASN A 126 -14.25 9.62 3.36
CA ASN A 126 -13.04 8.96 2.84
C ASN A 126 -11.76 9.58 3.41
N ILE A 127 -10.67 8.79 3.41
CA ILE A 127 -9.28 9.26 3.58
C ILE A 127 -8.54 8.96 2.29
N ARG A 128 -8.04 9.97 1.64
CA ARG A 128 -7.41 9.85 0.31
C ARG A 128 -6.03 9.24 0.38
N SER A 129 -5.61 8.68 -0.73
CA SER A 129 -4.29 8.09 -0.96
C SER A 129 -3.17 8.96 -0.40
N GLY A 130 -2.33 8.37 0.46
CA GLY A 130 -1.19 9.02 1.10
C GLY A 130 -1.54 10.01 2.21
N GLU A 131 -2.80 10.40 2.38
CA GLU A 131 -3.25 11.35 3.40
C GLU A 131 -3.39 10.67 4.78
N ARG A 132 -3.31 11.50 5.81
CA ARG A 132 -3.70 11.12 7.18
C ARG A 132 -5.12 11.63 7.44
N GLY A 133 -5.93 10.75 7.95
CA GLY A 133 -7.29 11.08 8.39
C GLY A 133 -7.57 10.55 9.77
N THR A 134 -8.74 10.86 10.28
CA THR A 134 -9.21 10.40 11.59
C THR A 134 -10.50 9.61 11.45
N VAL A 135 -10.60 8.54 12.23
CA VAL A 135 -11.81 7.76 12.37
C VAL A 135 -12.26 7.84 13.81
N THR A 136 -13.52 8.14 14.04
CA THR A 136 -14.12 8.11 15.38
C THR A 136 -14.95 6.85 15.53
N VAL A 137 -14.59 6.04 16.51
CA VAL A 137 -15.34 4.86 16.95
C VAL A 137 -16.21 5.30 18.12
N SER A 138 -17.51 5.05 18.07
CA SER A 138 -18.45 5.44 19.13
C SER A 138 -19.42 4.31 19.45
N LYS A 139 -19.80 4.21 20.72
CA LYS A 139 -20.84 3.30 21.19
C LYS A 139 -22.15 4.07 21.39
N VAL A 140 -23.18 3.64 20.70
CA VAL A 140 -24.54 4.23 20.76
C VAL A 140 -25.36 3.52 21.83
#